data_06d1ba1e3f7041fbd49865561fd503b1
#
_entry.id   06d1ba1e3f7041fbd49865561fd503b1
#
_cell.length_a   1.000
_cell.length_b   1.000
_cell.length_c   1.000
_cell.angle_alpha   90.00
_cell.angle_beta   90.00
_cell.angle_gamma   90.00
#
_symmetry.space_group_name_H-M   'P 1'
#
loop_
_entity.id
_entity.type
_entity.pdbx_description
1 polymer ?
#
loop_
_entity_poly.entity_id
_entity_poly.type
_entity_poly.pdbx_seq_one_letter_code
_entity_poly.pdbx_strand_id
1 'polypeptide(L)'
;MVNGTSASTTISGGDTLAAHAGWTENSSYAGNRKAATFGAATLNDPSNINNSTSTASFTMNANATIAGAFLTNVATGTSGLLFSESDFQSPGDRVVVSGDVLLVTYSFNLDAT
;
A
#
# COMPACT_ATOMS: atom_id res chain seq x y z
N MET A 1 -1.44 -5.23 1.88
CA MET A 1 -2.27 -4.79 0.73
C MET A 1 -3.73 -4.73 1.15
N VAL A 2 -4.55 -3.99 0.41
CA VAL A 2 -5.98 -3.82 0.69
C VAL A 2 -6.77 -4.89 -0.04
N ASN A 3 -7.64 -5.57 0.69
CA ASN A 3 -8.40 -6.73 0.17
C ASN A 3 -9.68 -6.30 -0.53
N GLY A 4 -10.04 -7.07 -1.57
CA GLY A 4 -11.34 -6.97 -2.23
C GLY A 4 -11.48 -5.78 -3.14
N THR A 5 -12.70 -5.31 -3.27
CA THR A 5 -13.08 -4.18 -4.13
C THR A 5 -13.39 -2.93 -3.31
N SER A 6 -12.90 -2.87 -2.09
CA SER A 6 -13.17 -1.75 -1.18
C SER A 6 -12.54 -0.47 -1.70
N ALA A 7 -13.32 0.56 -1.80
CA ALA A 7 -12.81 1.89 -2.03
C ALA A 7 -11.99 2.37 -0.84
N SER A 8 -11.00 3.18 -1.10
CA SER A 8 -10.25 3.82 -0.02
C SER A 8 -11.15 4.74 0.78
N THR A 9 -10.90 4.79 2.07
CA THR A 9 -11.57 5.69 2.97
C THR A 9 -10.59 6.69 3.52
N THR A 10 -11.10 7.81 4.00
CA THR A 10 -10.25 8.80 4.65
C THR A 10 -9.65 8.20 5.92
N ILE A 11 -8.33 8.23 6.02
CA ILE A 11 -7.60 7.83 7.21
C ILE A 11 -7.63 8.96 8.21
N SER A 12 -8.01 8.66 9.44
CA SER A 12 -7.98 9.61 10.55
C SER A 12 -6.65 9.51 11.30
N GLY A 13 -6.24 10.59 11.94
CA GLY A 13 -4.93 10.66 12.61
C GLY A 13 -4.72 9.65 13.74
N GLY A 14 -5.79 9.07 14.27
CA GLY A 14 -5.70 8.02 15.29
C GLY A 14 -5.85 6.60 14.77
N ASP A 15 -5.96 6.41 13.45
CA ASP A 15 -6.17 5.08 12.89
C ASP A 15 -4.94 4.19 13.07
N THR A 16 -5.21 2.93 13.41
CA THR A 16 -4.21 1.88 13.53
C THR A 16 -4.60 0.70 12.65
N LEU A 17 -3.69 -0.26 12.50
CA LEU A 17 -4.00 -1.50 11.78
C LEU A 17 -5.10 -2.31 12.46
N ALA A 18 -5.26 -2.18 13.76
CA ALA A 18 -6.32 -2.85 14.51
C ALA A 18 -7.67 -2.12 14.45
N ALA A 19 -7.66 -0.83 14.18
CA ALA A 19 -8.85 0.02 14.23
C ALA A 19 -8.82 1.06 13.11
N HIS A 20 -9.47 0.71 12.01
CA HIS A 20 -9.73 1.58 10.88
C HIS A 20 -11.02 1.12 10.20
N ALA A 21 -11.62 1.99 9.38
CA ALA A 21 -12.88 1.69 8.72
C ALA A 21 -12.68 1.48 7.21
N GLY A 22 -13.60 0.77 6.60
CA GLY A 22 -13.81 0.77 5.16
C GLY A 22 -13.01 -0.24 4.36
N TRP A 23 -12.01 -0.94 4.95
CA TRP A 23 -11.22 -1.94 4.23
C TRP A 23 -10.61 -2.97 5.17
N THR A 24 -10.13 -4.07 4.59
CA THR A 24 -9.42 -5.10 5.34
C THR A 24 -8.07 -5.40 4.68
N GLU A 25 -7.11 -5.85 5.46
CA GLU A 25 -5.81 -6.24 4.94
C GLU A 25 -5.90 -7.57 4.18
N ASN A 26 -5.23 -7.65 3.03
CA ASN A 26 -4.97 -8.90 2.33
C ASN A 26 -3.53 -9.33 2.60
N SER A 27 -3.35 -10.54 3.08
CA SER A 27 -2.05 -11.15 3.36
C SER A 27 -1.78 -12.39 2.49
N SER A 28 -2.45 -12.54 1.37
CA SER A 28 -2.30 -13.68 0.46
C SER A 28 -1.00 -13.59 -0.37
N TYR A 29 0.12 -13.35 0.30
CA TYR A 29 1.44 -13.29 -0.31
C TYR A 29 2.49 -13.90 0.63
N ALA A 30 3.62 -14.31 0.05
CA ALA A 30 4.69 -14.95 0.81
C ALA A 30 5.42 -13.95 1.72
N GLY A 31 5.63 -14.34 2.95
CA GLY A 31 6.36 -13.54 3.93
C GLY A 31 5.53 -12.44 4.58
N ASN A 32 6.22 -11.50 5.18
CA ASN A 32 5.62 -10.37 5.89
C ASN A 32 5.35 -9.19 4.94
N ARG A 33 4.77 -8.12 5.46
CA ARG A 33 4.69 -6.84 4.74
C ARG A 33 6.08 -6.44 4.26
N LYS A 34 6.13 -5.82 3.09
CA LYS A 34 7.41 -5.48 2.46
C LYS A 34 7.85 -4.09 2.90
N ALA A 35 9.15 -3.95 3.15
CA ALA A 35 9.72 -2.64 3.44
C ALA A 35 9.61 -1.73 2.21
N ALA A 36 9.19 -0.48 2.42
CA ALA A 36 9.20 0.52 1.39
C ALA A 36 10.57 1.21 1.35
N THR A 37 11.23 1.16 0.20
CA THR A 37 12.50 1.82 -0.01
C THR A 37 12.28 2.99 -0.95
N PHE A 38 12.22 4.19 -0.40
CA PHE A 38 12.01 5.41 -1.18
C PHE A 38 13.32 5.97 -1.70
N GLY A 39 13.28 6.51 -2.91
CA GLY A 39 14.37 7.29 -3.46
C GLY A 39 14.44 8.68 -2.84
N ALA A 40 15.39 9.49 -3.31
CA ALA A 40 15.49 10.87 -2.87
C ALA A 40 14.28 11.68 -3.33
N ALA A 41 13.83 12.62 -2.50
CA ALA A 41 12.77 13.55 -2.87
C ALA A 41 13.26 14.50 -3.97
N THR A 42 12.37 14.87 -4.89
CA THR A 42 12.69 15.93 -5.87
C THR A 42 12.70 17.28 -5.17
N LEU A 43 13.49 18.20 -5.73
CA LEU A 43 13.60 19.56 -5.19
C LEU A 43 12.64 20.55 -5.84
N ASN A 44 11.64 20.05 -6.51
CA ASN A 44 10.66 20.84 -7.26
C ASN A 44 9.41 21.15 -6.40
N ASP A 45 8.55 21.95 -6.97
CA ASP A 45 7.21 22.20 -6.45
C ASP A 45 6.19 21.77 -7.52
N PRO A 46 5.42 20.67 -7.30
CA PRO A 46 5.42 19.82 -6.11
C PRO A 46 6.68 18.97 -5.94
N SER A 47 7.04 18.76 -4.70
CA SER A 47 8.08 17.78 -4.36
C SER A 47 7.49 16.38 -4.41
N ASN A 48 8.25 15.42 -4.92
CA ASN A 48 7.80 14.02 -5.01
C ASN A 48 8.82 13.08 -4.39
N ILE A 49 8.33 12.09 -3.67
CA ILE A 49 9.12 10.95 -3.22
C ILE A 49 8.39 9.66 -3.59
N ASN A 50 9.12 8.67 -4.09
CA ASN A 50 8.54 7.39 -4.49
C ASN A 50 9.55 6.25 -4.38
N ASN A 51 9.07 5.02 -4.57
CA ASN A 51 9.89 3.81 -4.55
C ASN A 51 10.05 3.17 -5.95
N SER A 52 9.95 3.93 -7.02
CA SER A 52 9.95 3.40 -8.38
C SER A 52 11.25 2.67 -8.78
N THR A 53 12.38 3.02 -8.16
CA THR A 53 13.66 2.35 -8.39
C THR A 53 13.84 1.08 -7.55
N SER A 54 12.97 0.86 -6.57
CA SER A 54 12.99 -0.31 -5.69
C SER A 54 11.56 -0.68 -5.31
N THR A 55 10.79 -1.13 -6.30
CA THR A 55 9.37 -1.46 -6.12
C THR A 55 9.20 -2.59 -5.10
N ALA A 56 8.15 -2.48 -4.29
CA ALA A 56 7.79 -3.55 -3.37
C ALA A 56 7.22 -4.74 -4.16
N SER A 57 7.80 -5.92 -3.97
CA SER A 57 7.44 -7.12 -4.71
C SER A 57 6.70 -8.10 -3.80
N PHE A 58 5.49 -8.47 -4.20
CA PHE A 58 4.64 -9.41 -3.47
C PHE A 58 4.39 -10.65 -4.33
N THR A 59 4.93 -11.78 -3.93
CA THR A 59 4.65 -13.07 -4.59
C THR A 59 3.40 -13.65 -3.96
N MET A 60 2.34 -13.76 -4.75
CA MET A 60 1.04 -14.23 -4.27
C MET A 60 1.07 -15.73 -3.98
N ASN A 61 0.48 -16.14 -2.89
CA ASN A 61 0.38 -17.55 -2.49
C ASN A 61 -1.07 -18.07 -2.49
N ALA A 62 -2.03 -17.24 -2.87
CA ALA A 62 -3.42 -17.62 -3.04
C ALA A 62 -4.08 -16.69 -4.05
N ASN A 63 -5.22 -17.11 -4.58
CA ASN A 63 -6.04 -16.25 -5.44
C ASN A 63 -6.68 -15.15 -4.60
N ALA A 64 -6.66 -13.92 -5.11
CA ALA A 64 -7.21 -12.78 -4.41
C ALA A 64 -7.58 -11.65 -5.38
N THR A 65 -8.39 -10.73 -4.89
CA THR A 65 -8.59 -9.43 -5.53
C THR A 65 -8.00 -8.37 -4.61
N ILE A 66 -7.11 -7.55 -5.14
CA ILE A 66 -6.38 -6.53 -4.39
C ILE A 66 -6.82 -5.15 -4.86
N ALA A 67 -7.38 -4.37 -3.95
CA ALA A 67 -7.92 -3.05 -4.26
C ALA A 67 -6.86 -1.94 -4.16
N GLY A 68 -5.85 -2.10 -3.33
CA GLY A 68 -4.87 -1.06 -3.11
C GLY A 68 -3.73 -1.47 -2.18
N ALA A 69 -3.05 -0.48 -1.65
CA ALA A 69 -1.95 -0.66 -0.73
C ALA A 69 -2.02 0.34 0.41
N PHE A 70 -1.34 0.02 1.50
CA PHE A 70 -1.20 0.93 2.65
C PHE A 70 0.23 0.94 3.16
N LEU A 71 0.57 2.00 3.90
CA LEU A 71 1.83 2.12 4.61
C LEU A 71 1.61 2.07 6.11
N THR A 72 2.46 1.33 6.79
CA THR A 72 2.47 1.19 8.24
C THR A 72 3.90 1.14 8.76
N ASN A 73 4.07 1.30 10.06
CA ASN A 73 5.40 1.26 10.69
C ASN A 73 5.77 -0.10 11.29
N VAL A 74 4.99 -1.16 11.01
CA VAL A 74 5.29 -2.51 11.51
C VAL A 74 5.21 -3.53 10.38
N ALA A 75 6.13 -4.49 10.40
CA ALA A 75 6.17 -5.56 9.41
C ALA A 75 5.11 -6.63 9.66
N THR A 76 4.70 -6.83 10.89
CA THR A 76 3.76 -7.87 11.32
C THR A 76 2.82 -7.35 12.39
N GLY A 77 1.70 -8.07 12.59
CA GLY A 77 0.73 -7.73 13.63
C GLY A 77 -0.09 -6.51 13.30
N THR A 78 -0.88 -6.06 14.26
CA THR A 78 -1.83 -4.95 14.10
C THR A 78 -1.62 -3.82 15.11
N SER A 79 -0.51 -3.84 15.85
CA SER A 79 -0.20 -2.82 16.86
C SER A 79 0.40 -1.54 16.28
N GLY A 80 0.69 -1.51 14.99
CA GLY A 80 1.32 -0.37 14.33
C GLY A 80 0.35 0.74 13.97
N LEU A 81 0.94 1.89 13.67
CA LEU A 81 0.20 3.04 13.14
C LEU A 81 -0.02 2.86 11.64
N LEU A 82 -1.15 3.32 11.16
CA LEU A 82 -1.49 3.38 9.76
C LEU A 82 -1.14 4.78 9.24
N PHE A 83 -0.18 4.84 8.33
CA PHE A 83 0.29 6.11 7.79
C PHE A 83 -0.56 6.60 6.62
N SER A 84 -0.83 5.72 5.67
CA SER A 84 -1.65 6.05 4.50
C SER A 84 -2.21 4.79 3.86
N GLU A 85 -3.28 4.96 3.09
CA GLU A 85 -3.90 3.91 2.28
C GLU A 85 -4.35 4.54 0.96
N SER A 86 -4.25 3.79 -0.13
CA SER A 86 -4.70 4.25 -1.43
C SER A 86 -5.13 3.07 -2.29
N ASP A 87 -6.23 3.26 -3.01
CA ASP A 87 -6.67 2.32 -4.04
C ASP A 87 -5.77 2.43 -5.27
N PHE A 88 -5.64 1.31 -5.98
CA PHE A 88 -4.93 1.30 -7.24
C PHE A 88 -5.67 2.14 -8.28
N GLN A 89 -4.91 2.98 -8.97
CA GLN A 89 -5.41 3.77 -10.08
C GLN A 89 -5.66 2.87 -11.30
N SER A 90 -6.34 3.41 -12.29
CA SER A 90 -6.68 2.70 -13.53
C SER A 90 -5.69 1.58 -13.93
N PRO A 91 -6.16 0.34 -14.19
CA PRO A 91 -7.56 -0.06 -14.28
C PRO A 91 -8.25 -0.38 -12.95
N GLY A 92 -7.66 -0.06 -11.79
CA GLY A 92 -8.25 -0.30 -10.48
C GLY A 92 -7.82 -1.63 -9.87
N ASP A 93 -8.77 -2.38 -9.33
CA ASP A 93 -8.50 -3.62 -8.63
C ASP A 93 -7.71 -4.63 -9.47
N ARG A 94 -6.83 -5.37 -8.81
CA ARG A 94 -6.03 -6.41 -9.44
C ARG A 94 -6.52 -7.78 -9.01
N VAL A 95 -6.94 -8.59 -9.98
CA VAL A 95 -7.24 -10.00 -9.75
C VAL A 95 -5.94 -10.78 -9.94
N VAL A 96 -5.52 -11.46 -8.89
CA VAL A 96 -4.27 -12.21 -8.87
C VAL A 96 -4.53 -13.69 -8.55
N VAL A 97 -3.65 -14.55 -9.01
CA VAL A 97 -3.66 -15.98 -8.68
C VAL A 97 -2.36 -16.36 -7.98
N SER A 98 -2.38 -17.51 -7.31
CA SER A 98 -1.17 -18.03 -6.66
C SER A 98 -0.01 -18.14 -7.67
N GLY A 99 1.14 -17.62 -7.30
CA GLY A 99 2.33 -17.57 -8.16
C GLY A 99 2.54 -16.24 -8.88
N ASP A 100 1.52 -15.40 -8.97
CA ASP A 100 1.67 -14.06 -9.53
C ASP A 100 2.60 -13.20 -8.68
N VAL A 101 3.34 -12.30 -9.33
CA VAL A 101 4.15 -11.28 -8.65
C VAL A 101 3.51 -9.92 -8.88
N LEU A 102 3.12 -9.26 -7.80
CA LEU A 102 2.56 -7.92 -7.84
C LEU A 102 3.63 -6.92 -7.40
N LEU A 103 4.00 -6.01 -8.30
CA LEU A 103 4.95 -4.93 -8.02
C LEU A 103 4.17 -3.68 -7.65
N VAL A 104 4.47 -3.11 -6.48
CA VAL A 104 3.76 -1.93 -5.96
C VAL A 104 4.69 -0.74 -5.91
N THR A 105 4.29 0.35 -6.56
CA THR A 105 4.93 1.66 -6.47
C THR A 105 4.04 2.58 -5.64
N TYR A 106 4.64 3.27 -4.70
CA TYR A 106 3.96 4.24 -3.84
C TYR A 106 4.65 5.59 -3.98
N SER A 107 3.86 6.64 -4.13
CA SER A 107 4.43 7.99 -4.25
C SER A 107 3.67 9.00 -3.40
N PHE A 108 4.40 10.01 -2.93
CA PHE A 108 3.85 11.15 -2.21
C PHE A 108 4.25 12.43 -2.91
N ASN A 109 3.29 13.35 -3.03
CA ASN A 109 3.52 14.70 -3.51
C ASN A 109 3.26 15.70 -2.39
N LEU A 110 4.10 16.72 -2.32
CA LEU A 110 3.93 17.83 -1.41
C LEU A 110 3.92 19.12 -2.21
N ASP A 111 2.79 19.78 -2.25
CA ASP A 111 2.60 21.04 -2.95
C ASP A 111 2.72 22.22 -1.97
N ALA A 112 3.42 23.27 -2.38
CA ALA A 112 3.38 24.55 -1.71
C ALA A 112 2.22 25.38 -2.31
N THR A 113 1.31 25.80 -1.47
CA THR A 113 0.14 26.61 -1.89
C THR A 113 0.11 27.96 -1.21
#